data_7f0b217ac71c5e7d0d907ec19808e492
#
_entry.id   7f0b217ac71c5e7d0d907ec19808e492
#
_cell.length_a   1.000
_cell.length_b   1.000
_cell.length_c   1.000
_cell.angle_alpha   90.00
_cell.angle_beta   90.00
_cell.angle_gamma   90.00
#
_symmetry.space_group_name_H-M   'P 1'
#
loop_
_entity.id
_entity.type
_entity.pdbx_description
1 polymer ?
#
loop_
_entity_poly.entity_id
_entity_poly.type
_entity_poly.pdbx_seq_one_letter_code
_entity_poly.pdbx_strand_id
1 'polypeptide(L)'
;MTINEYQKLAQRTANTKLPSDKLENACLGLAGECGEVCDVMKKALFQGHTLDRPHLIEELGDCAWYLAEAASGLGVSLEDILLQNIAKLKRRYPAGFDPERSMHRAKMDAGQEDDKNA
;
A
#
# COMPACT_ATOMS: atom_id res chain seq x y z
N MET A 1 0.68 18.10 -7.08
CA MET A 1 1.32 17.50 -5.87
C MET A 1 2.04 16.23 -6.28
N THR A 2 3.31 16.12 -5.93
CA THR A 2 4.10 14.89 -6.12
C THR A 2 3.90 13.91 -4.95
N ILE A 3 4.33 12.66 -5.10
CA ILE A 3 4.28 11.66 -4.02
C ILE A 3 5.16 12.10 -2.83
N ASN A 4 6.33 12.68 -3.11
CA ASN A 4 7.22 13.18 -2.07
C ASN A 4 6.64 14.39 -1.32
N GLU A 5 5.95 15.27 -2.02
CA GLU A 5 5.21 16.37 -1.39
C GLU A 5 4.06 15.85 -0.53
N TYR A 6 3.33 14.85 -1.00
CA TYR A 6 2.28 14.20 -0.20
C TYR A 6 2.84 13.60 1.10
N GLN A 7 3.91 12.81 1.01
CA GLN A 7 4.53 12.20 2.21
C GLN A 7 4.94 13.27 3.22
N LYS A 8 5.53 14.37 2.75
CA LYS A 8 5.92 15.50 3.60
C LYS A 8 4.70 16.17 4.26
N LEU A 9 3.63 16.38 3.51
CA LEU A 9 2.39 16.99 4.02
C LEU A 9 1.68 16.07 5.01
N ALA A 10 1.64 14.76 4.74
CA ALA A 10 1.04 13.77 5.63
C ALA A 10 1.72 13.77 7.01
N GLN A 11 3.02 13.96 7.08
CA GLN A 11 3.76 14.01 8.34
C GLN A 11 3.37 15.17 9.26
N ARG A 12 2.69 16.20 8.77
CA ARG A 12 2.21 17.30 9.61
C ARG A 12 1.23 16.84 10.69
N THR A 13 0.52 15.74 10.45
CA THR A 13 -0.45 15.17 11.39
C THR A 13 0.09 13.94 12.12
N ALA A 14 1.33 13.56 11.88
CA ALA A 14 1.96 12.44 12.54
C ALA A 14 2.19 12.73 14.04
N ASN A 15 2.04 11.68 14.86
CA ASN A 15 2.36 11.76 16.27
C ASN A 15 3.88 11.74 16.48
N THR A 16 4.46 12.88 16.80
CA THR A 16 5.92 13.04 17.02
C THR A 16 6.39 12.58 18.40
N LYS A 17 5.45 12.24 19.30
CA LYS A 17 5.77 11.82 20.67
C LYS A 17 6.15 10.34 20.80
N LEU A 18 5.91 9.56 19.72
CA LEU A 18 6.16 8.11 19.67
C LEU A 18 7.10 7.75 18.49
N PRO A 19 8.32 8.32 18.41
CA PRO A 19 9.19 8.11 17.26
C PRO A 19 9.67 6.66 17.10
N SER A 20 9.85 5.93 18.20
CA SER A 20 10.28 4.51 18.18
C SER A 20 9.20 3.56 17.70
N ASP A 21 7.92 3.93 17.85
CA ASP A 21 6.77 3.07 17.52
C ASP A 21 6.05 3.52 16.26
N LYS A 22 6.64 4.45 15.50
CA LYS A 22 6.03 5.05 14.33
C LYS A 22 5.69 4.01 13.26
N LEU A 23 6.60 3.10 12.97
CA LEU A 23 6.39 2.03 11.99
C LEU A 23 5.29 1.07 12.43
N GLU A 24 5.32 0.65 13.69
CA GLU A 24 4.33 -0.25 14.27
C GLU A 24 2.94 0.39 14.24
N ASN A 25 2.82 1.62 14.70
CA ASN A 25 1.58 2.38 14.65
C ASN A 25 1.05 2.50 13.22
N ALA A 26 1.92 2.79 12.25
CA ALA A 26 1.52 2.91 10.84
C ALA A 26 1.03 1.58 10.26
N CYS A 27 1.70 0.47 10.55
CA CYS A 27 1.28 -0.85 10.06
C CYS A 27 -0.06 -1.29 10.67
N LEU A 28 -0.25 -1.07 11.97
CA LEU A 28 -1.51 -1.38 12.64
C LEU A 28 -2.65 -0.47 12.18
N GLY A 29 -2.38 0.81 12.01
CA GLY A 29 -3.34 1.78 11.48
C GLY A 29 -3.76 1.45 10.05
N LEU A 30 -2.83 1.05 9.19
CA LEU A 30 -3.13 0.62 7.83
C LEU A 30 -4.11 -0.55 7.82
N ALA A 31 -3.91 -1.56 8.67
CA ALA A 31 -4.83 -2.68 8.80
C ALA A 31 -6.23 -2.23 9.25
N GLY A 32 -6.31 -1.27 10.16
CA GLY A 32 -7.57 -0.66 10.61
C GLY A 32 -8.31 0.02 9.47
N GLU A 33 -7.63 0.88 8.71
CA GLU A 33 -8.25 1.61 7.58
C GLU A 33 -8.63 0.67 6.42
N CYS A 34 -7.85 -0.36 6.16
CA CYS A 34 -8.25 -1.41 5.22
C CYS A 34 -9.53 -2.10 5.68
N GLY A 35 -9.72 -2.30 6.98
CA GLY A 35 -10.95 -2.80 7.58
C GLY A 35 -12.14 -1.87 7.36
N GLU A 36 -11.96 -0.56 7.48
CA GLU A 36 -13.01 0.43 7.18
C GLU A 36 -13.41 0.41 5.70
N VAL A 37 -12.44 0.28 4.79
CA VAL A 37 -12.73 0.06 3.36
C VAL A 37 -13.58 -1.20 3.15
N CYS A 38 -13.23 -2.29 3.80
CA CYS A 38 -14.00 -3.54 3.74
C CYS A 38 -15.42 -3.37 4.30
N ASP A 39 -15.59 -2.61 5.38
CA ASP A 39 -16.90 -2.38 5.99
C ASP A 39 -17.85 -1.60 5.07
N VAL A 40 -17.34 -0.57 4.39
CA VAL A 40 -18.13 0.17 3.38
C VAL A 40 -18.64 -0.77 2.28
N MET A 41 -17.78 -1.64 1.76
CA MET A 41 -18.15 -2.62 0.73
C MET A 41 -19.09 -3.69 1.26
N LYS A 42 -18.87 -4.20 2.46
CA LYS A 42 -19.71 -5.20 3.11
C LYS A 42 -21.14 -4.70 3.27
N LYS A 43 -21.31 -3.48 3.75
CA LYS A 43 -22.63 -2.85 3.91
C LYS A 43 -23.39 -2.73 2.59
N ALA A 44 -22.69 -2.35 1.52
CA ALA A 44 -23.30 -2.25 0.20
C ALA A 44 -23.68 -3.63 -0.38
N LEU A 45 -22.84 -4.64 -0.21
CA LEU A 45 -23.06 -5.98 -0.79
C LEU A 45 -24.05 -6.84 0.02
N PHE A 46 -24.01 -6.75 1.34
CA PHE A 46 -24.69 -7.73 2.21
C PHE A 46 -25.71 -7.13 3.19
N GLN A 47 -25.76 -5.81 3.34
CA GLN A 47 -26.63 -5.16 4.33
C GLN A 47 -27.60 -4.15 3.70
N GLY A 48 -27.78 -4.18 2.39
CA GLY A 48 -28.77 -3.36 1.67
C GLY A 48 -28.44 -1.86 1.60
N HIS A 49 -27.22 -1.44 1.94
CA HIS A 49 -26.83 -0.05 1.78
C HIS A 49 -26.49 0.27 0.32
N THR A 50 -26.75 1.50 -0.10
CA THR A 50 -26.14 2.05 -1.31
C THR A 50 -24.64 2.26 -1.05
N LEU A 51 -23.79 1.99 -2.06
CA LEU A 51 -22.36 2.24 -1.93
C LEU A 51 -22.10 3.72 -1.62
N ASP A 52 -21.57 3.99 -0.45
CA ASP A 52 -21.14 5.32 -0.03
C ASP A 52 -19.76 5.64 -0.66
N ARG A 53 -19.80 6.15 -1.89
CA ARG A 53 -18.59 6.48 -2.64
C ARG A 53 -17.74 7.57 -1.98
N PRO A 54 -18.30 8.68 -1.47
CA PRO A 54 -17.51 9.68 -0.75
C PRO A 54 -16.76 9.11 0.45
N HIS A 55 -17.44 8.31 1.26
CA HIS A 55 -16.82 7.65 2.41
C HIS A 55 -15.72 6.67 2.00
N LEU A 56 -15.96 5.87 0.95
CA LEU A 56 -14.92 4.97 0.43
C LEU A 56 -13.66 5.73 -0.04
N ILE A 57 -13.83 6.88 -0.69
CA ILE A 57 -12.72 7.74 -1.10
C ILE A 57 -11.95 8.25 0.11
N GLU A 58 -12.64 8.65 1.17
CA GLU A 58 -12.04 9.10 2.43
C GLU A 58 -11.18 7.99 3.05
N GLU A 59 -11.73 6.79 3.22
CA GLU A 59 -11.03 5.65 3.80
C GLU A 59 -9.81 5.22 2.96
N LEU A 60 -9.89 5.29 1.64
CA LEU A 60 -8.73 5.05 0.77
C LEU A 60 -7.64 6.12 0.97
N GLY A 61 -8.04 7.36 1.24
CA GLY A 61 -7.10 8.43 1.61
C GLY A 61 -6.40 8.14 2.93
N ASP A 62 -7.12 7.62 3.92
CA ASP A 62 -6.56 7.24 5.21
C ASP A 62 -5.58 6.07 5.09
N CYS A 63 -5.88 5.08 4.23
CA CYS A 63 -4.91 4.05 3.86
C CYS A 63 -3.62 4.65 3.28
N ALA A 64 -3.73 5.62 2.38
CA ALA A 64 -2.57 6.28 1.78
C ALA A 64 -1.76 7.05 2.82
N TRP A 65 -2.41 7.68 3.80
CA TRP A 65 -1.74 8.36 4.90
C TRP A 65 -0.86 7.38 5.70
N TYR A 66 -1.39 6.22 6.07
CA TYR A 66 -0.62 5.21 6.80
C TYR A 66 0.50 4.58 5.96
N LEU A 67 0.34 4.46 4.63
CA LEU A 67 1.43 4.06 3.74
C LEU A 67 2.59 5.08 3.79
N ALA A 68 2.28 6.37 3.74
CA ALA A 68 3.28 7.42 3.86
C ALA A 68 3.98 7.41 5.24
N GLU A 69 3.22 7.19 6.31
CA GLU A 69 3.76 7.07 7.66
C GLU A 69 4.67 5.84 7.81
N ALA A 70 4.30 4.70 7.26
CA ALA A 70 5.13 3.50 7.27
C ALA A 70 6.45 3.71 6.51
N ALA A 71 6.38 4.36 5.35
CA ALA A 71 7.58 4.75 4.60
C ALA A 71 8.51 5.63 5.44
N SER A 72 7.95 6.64 6.11
CA SER A 72 8.70 7.52 7.00
C SER A 72 9.29 6.77 8.20
N GLY A 73 8.55 5.83 8.77
CA GLY A 73 9.02 4.97 9.86
C GLY A 73 10.19 4.06 9.46
N LEU A 74 10.24 3.66 8.18
CA LEU A 74 11.34 2.90 7.59
C LEU A 74 12.52 3.78 7.14
N GLY A 75 12.37 5.09 7.14
CA GLY A 75 13.38 6.01 6.65
C GLY A 75 13.54 6.01 5.12
N VAL A 76 12.47 5.67 4.38
CA VAL A 76 12.44 5.66 2.91
C VAL A 76 11.34 6.57 2.38
N SER A 77 11.40 6.90 1.09
CA SER A 77 10.31 7.61 0.45
C SER A 77 9.18 6.65 0.03
N LEU A 78 7.94 7.11 0.10
CA LEU A 78 6.81 6.39 -0.46
C LEU A 78 7.00 6.18 -1.98
N GLU A 79 7.59 7.15 -2.67
CA GLU A 79 7.92 7.04 -4.09
C GLU A 79 8.83 5.83 -4.37
N ASP A 80 9.86 5.60 -3.56
CA ASP A 80 10.76 4.43 -3.71
C ASP A 80 10.01 3.11 -3.52
N ILE A 81 9.10 3.05 -2.56
CA ILE A 81 8.23 1.86 -2.36
C ILE A 81 7.39 1.60 -3.62
N LEU A 82 6.79 2.63 -4.19
CA LEU A 82 5.97 2.52 -5.39
C LEU A 82 6.80 2.14 -6.62
N LEU A 83 8.00 2.72 -6.78
CA LEU A 83 8.92 2.37 -7.87
C LEU A 83 9.37 0.91 -7.79
N GLN A 84 9.70 0.42 -6.60
CA GLN A 84 10.04 -0.98 -6.39
C GLN A 84 8.86 -1.91 -6.71
N ASN A 85 7.64 -1.51 -6.35
CA ASN A 85 6.45 -2.26 -6.71
C ASN A 85 6.26 -2.33 -8.23
N ILE A 86 6.38 -1.22 -8.94
CA ILE A 86 6.29 -1.18 -10.40
C ILE A 86 7.38 -2.04 -11.05
N ALA A 87 8.61 -1.97 -10.57
CA ALA A 87 9.70 -2.79 -11.08
C ALA A 87 9.41 -4.29 -10.91
N LYS A 88 8.90 -4.69 -9.75
CA LYS A 88 8.46 -6.06 -9.48
C LYS A 88 7.35 -6.51 -10.45
N LEU A 89 6.34 -5.69 -10.66
CA LEU A 89 5.22 -6.00 -11.56
C LEU A 89 5.67 -6.12 -13.01
N LYS A 90 6.59 -5.28 -13.47
CA LYS A 90 7.18 -5.39 -14.83
C LYS A 90 7.95 -6.70 -15.03
N ARG A 91 8.64 -7.17 -13.99
CA ARG A 91 9.33 -8.48 -14.05
C ARG A 91 8.34 -9.64 -14.09
N ARG A 92 7.30 -9.61 -13.26
CA ARG A 92 6.29 -10.67 -13.21
C ARG A 92 5.41 -10.71 -14.46
N TYR A 93 5.07 -9.55 -14.98
CA TYR A 93 4.10 -9.36 -16.07
C TYR A 93 4.66 -8.41 -17.14
N PRO A 94 5.70 -8.81 -17.91
CA PRO A 94 6.38 -7.91 -18.85
C PRO A 94 5.49 -7.40 -19.99
N ALA A 95 4.43 -8.14 -20.35
CA ALA A 95 3.48 -7.78 -21.39
C ALA A 95 2.07 -7.47 -20.84
N GLY A 96 1.95 -7.14 -19.55
CA GLY A 96 0.69 -6.97 -18.87
C GLY A 96 0.26 -8.22 -18.10
N PHE A 97 -0.90 -8.16 -17.43
CA PHE A 97 -1.38 -9.27 -16.61
C PHE A 97 -1.53 -10.55 -17.43
N ASP A 98 -1.09 -11.67 -16.89
CA ASP A 98 -1.13 -13.00 -17.47
C ASP A 98 -1.50 -14.02 -16.37
N PRO A 99 -2.65 -14.73 -16.49
CA PRO A 99 -3.10 -15.70 -15.50
C PRO A 99 -2.10 -16.83 -15.25
N GLU A 100 -1.46 -17.34 -16.31
CA GLU A 100 -0.45 -18.41 -16.19
C GLU A 100 0.74 -17.94 -15.37
N ARG A 101 1.22 -16.73 -15.62
CA ARG A 101 2.31 -16.14 -14.83
C ARG A 101 1.89 -15.89 -13.39
N SER A 102 0.64 -15.53 -13.15
CA SER A 102 0.08 -15.36 -11.80
C SER A 102 0.06 -16.69 -11.03
N MET A 103 -0.38 -17.77 -11.66
CA MET A 103 -0.40 -19.11 -11.05
C MET A 103 1.01 -19.65 -10.75
N HIS A 104 2.00 -19.26 -11.54
CA HIS A 104 3.40 -19.67 -11.38
C HIS A 104 4.31 -18.59 -10.80
N ARG A 105 3.75 -17.64 -10.06
CA ARG A 105 4.44 -16.49 -9.48
C ARG A 105 5.69 -16.86 -8.68
N ALA A 106 5.64 -17.94 -7.89
CA ALA A 106 6.77 -18.42 -7.10
C ALA A 106 8.00 -18.77 -7.96
N LYS A 107 7.79 -19.32 -9.15
CA LYS A 107 8.86 -19.63 -10.12
C LYS A 107 9.47 -18.35 -10.71
N MET A 108 8.65 -17.32 -10.94
CA MET A 108 9.13 -16.03 -11.43
C MET A 108 10.00 -15.33 -10.38
N ASP A 109 9.62 -15.41 -9.11
CA ASP A 109 10.37 -14.83 -8.01
C ASP A 109 11.68 -15.61 -7.74
N ALA A 110 11.68 -16.93 -7.83
CA ALA A 110 12.86 -17.79 -7.68
C ALA A 110 13.93 -17.56 -8.78
N GLY A 111 13.52 -17.33 -10.04
CA GLY A 111 14.43 -17.00 -11.13
C GLY A 111 15.19 -15.68 -10.95
N GLN A 112 14.77 -14.83 -10.02
CA GLN A 112 15.45 -13.58 -9.69
C GLN A 112 16.57 -13.74 -8.66
N GLU A 113 16.50 -14.78 -7.81
CA GLU A 113 17.57 -15.10 -6.86
C GLU A 113 18.79 -15.64 -7.59
N ASP A 114 18.59 -16.41 -8.64
CA ASP A 114 19.67 -16.94 -9.48
C ASP A 114 20.41 -15.82 -10.25
N ASP A 115 19.69 -14.81 -10.74
CA ASP A 115 20.24 -13.65 -11.43
C ASP A 115 21.04 -12.72 -10.50
N LYS A 116 20.70 -12.66 -9.21
CA LYS A 116 21.44 -11.85 -8.24
C LYS A 116 22.72 -12.51 -7.74
N ASN A 117 22.83 -13.81 -7.87
CA ASN A 117 23.99 -14.60 -7.48
C ASN A 117 24.93 -14.95 -8.67
N ALA A 118 24.55 -14.56 -9.85
CA ALA A 118 25.36 -14.67 -11.06
C ALA A 118 26.10 -13.36 -11.33
#